data_7327cbdb5b7d070944bd1debdb3c4424
#
_entry.id   7327cbdb5b7d070944bd1debdb3c4424
#
_cell.length_a   1.000
_cell.length_b   1.000
_cell.length_c   1.000
_cell.angle_alpha   90.00
_cell.angle_beta   90.00
_cell.angle_gamma   90.00
#
_symmetry.space_group_name_H-M   'P 1'
#
loop_
_entity.id
_entity.type
_entity.pdbx_description
1 polymer ?
#
loop_
_entity_poly.entity_id
_entity_poly.type
_entity_poly.pdbx_seq_one_letter_code
_entity_poly.pdbx_strand_id
1 'polypeptide(L)'
;VVVDGLPDVIQPASTQTASSSQPDHLTQRAQHLLDQLLVGELATCYPKELSGGEMRRVSIARALMNKPKLLIADEPTGDLDAESTAIVMRLLRQVADDGTSVLMVTHDPDALAYVDHTYRMDRGVLTRA
;
A
#
# COMPACT_ATOMS: atom_id res chain seq x y z
N VAL A 1 11.72 1.56 9.36
CA VAL A 1 11.56 0.13 9.04
C VAL A 1 10.92 -0.57 10.22
N VAL A 2 9.75 -1.14 10.02
CA VAL A 2 9.07 -1.94 11.04
C VAL A 2 9.10 -3.39 10.61
N VAL A 3 9.56 -4.26 11.48
CA VAL A 3 9.37 -5.71 11.34
C VAL A 3 8.74 -6.20 12.63
N ASP A 4 7.49 -6.61 12.56
CA ASP A 4 6.87 -7.35 13.65
C ASP A 4 6.16 -8.58 13.08
N GLY A 5 6.53 -9.77 13.57
CA GLY A 5 5.81 -11.03 13.41
C GLY A 5 5.76 -11.63 12.00
N LEU A 6 6.83 -12.29 11.55
CA LEU A 6 6.77 -13.24 10.42
C LEU A 6 6.10 -14.54 10.86
N PRO A 7 4.93 -14.91 10.32
CA PRO A 7 4.45 -16.29 10.42
C PRO A 7 4.97 -17.13 9.25
N ASP A 8 5.39 -18.35 9.56
CA ASP A 8 5.79 -19.38 8.58
C ASP A 8 4.64 -19.76 7.63
N VAL A 9 5.03 -20.03 6.38
CA VAL A 9 4.27 -20.74 5.34
C VAL A 9 3.39 -19.91 4.41
N ILE A 10 3.89 -19.77 3.19
CA ILE A 10 3.12 -19.40 1.99
C ILE A 10 2.41 -20.65 1.46
N GLN A 11 1.09 -20.65 1.46
CA GLN A 11 0.30 -21.64 0.69
C GLN A 11 -0.24 -20.99 -0.60
N PRO A 12 -0.21 -21.69 -1.74
CA PRO A 12 -0.76 -21.16 -2.99
C PRO A 12 -2.29 -21.13 -2.95
N ALA A 13 -2.86 -20.03 -3.44
CA ALA A 13 -4.29 -19.84 -3.55
C ALA A 13 -4.87 -20.73 -4.67
N SER A 14 -5.94 -21.46 -4.35
CA SER A 14 -6.72 -22.23 -5.31
C SER A 14 -7.60 -21.31 -6.18
N THR A 15 -7.53 -21.50 -7.49
CA THR A 15 -8.34 -20.79 -8.48
C THR A 15 -9.78 -21.30 -8.45
N GLN A 16 -10.74 -20.45 -8.14
CA GLN A 16 -12.16 -20.74 -8.36
C GLN A 16 -12.71 -19.82 -9.45
N THR A 17 -13.22 -20.42 -10.50
CA THR A 17 -13.98 -19.76 -11.55
C THR A 17 -15.46 -19.67 -11.12
N ALA A 18 -16.00 -18.46 -11.02
CA ALA A 18 -17.42 -18.25 -10.82
C ALA A 18 -17.97 -17.31 -11.89
N SER A 19 -19.00 -17.76 -12.61
CA SER A 19 -19.78 -16.94 -13.51
C SER A 19 -21.03 -16.44 -12.77
N SER A 20 -21.19 -15.12 -12.60
CA SER A 20 -22.46 -14.49 -12.28
C SER A 20 -22.44 -13.00 -12.64
N SER A 21 -23.61 -12.49 -13.02
CA SER A 21 -23.85 -11.12 -13.49
C SER A 21 -23.74 -10.02 -12.41
N GLN A 22 -23.16 -10.29 -11.25
CA GLN A 22 -22.80 -9.30 -10.24
C GLN A 22 -21.29 -9.00 -10.36
N PRO A 23 -20.85 -7.74 -10.11
CA PRO A 23 -19.43 -7.45 -10.04
C PRO A 23 -18.79 -8.41 -9.05
N ASP A 24 -17.77 -9.16 -9.49
CA ASP A 24 -17.14 -10.13 -8.65
C ASP A 24 -16.47 -9.45 -7.43
N HIS A 25 -16.13 -10.22 -6.40
CA HIS A 25 -15.51 -9.68 -5.19
C HIS A 25 -14.19 -8.94 -5.48
N LEU A 26 -13.48 -9.29 -6.54
CA LEU A 26 -12.22 -8.65 -6.94
C LEU A 26 -12.49 -7.25 -7.49
N THR A 27 -13.51 -7.09 -8.34
CA THR A 27 -13.88 -5.77 -8.88
C THR A 27 -14.37 -4.84 -7.76
N GLN A 28 -15.20 -5.34 -6.84
CA GLN A 28 -15.67 -4.56 -5.69
C GLN A 28 -14.51 -4.15 -4.78
N ARG A 29 -13.56 -5.06 -4.53
CA ARG A 29 -12.39 -4.77 -3.72
C ARG A 29 -11.47 -3.76 -4.40
N ALA A 30 -11.24 -3.90 -5.71
CA ALA A 30 -10.45 -2.94 -6.47
C ALA A 30 -11.06 -1.54 -6.37
N GLN A 31 -12.36 -1.42 -6.61
CA GLN A 31 -13.08 -0.13 -6.50
C GLN A 31 -12.95 0.47 -5.10
N HIS A 32 -13.16 -0.34 -4.06
CA HIS A 32 -13.04 0.11 -2.67
C HIS A 32 -11.63 0.65 -2.35
N LEU A 33 -10.58 -0.06 -2.78
CA LEU A 33 -9.20 0.40 -2.58
C LEU A 33 -8.89 1.69 -3.34
N LEU A 34 -9.38 1.80 -4.58
CA LEU A 34 -9.22 3.02 -5.38
C LEU A 34 -9.97 4.21 -4.74
N ASP A 35 -11.17 3.98 -4.21
CA ASP A 35 -11.95 5.01 -3.51
C ASP A 35 -11.26 5.51 -2.24
N GLN A 36 -10.68 4.59 -1.45
CA GLN A 36 -9.89 4.94 -0.27
C GLN A 36 -8.67 5.80 -0.60
N LEU A 37 -8.11 5.64 -1.79
CA LEU A 37 -6.98 6.41 -2.30
C LEU A 37 -7.39 7.67 -3.07
N LEU A 38 -8.69 7.97 -3.15
CA LEU A 38 -9.27 9.10 -3.89
C LEU A 38 -8.91 9.07 -5.39
N VAL A 39 -8.87 7.89 -5.97
CA VAL A 39 -8.66 7.65 -7.41
C VAL A 39 -9.71 6.71 -8.01
N GLY A 40 -10.83 6.51 -7.32
CA GLY A 40 -11.90 5.59 -7.74
C GLY A 40 -12.53 5.97 -9.08
N GLU A 41 -12.64 7.25 -9.37
CA GLU A 41 -13.14 7.79 -10.66
C GLU A 41 -12.22 7.46 -11.84
N LEU A 42 -10.96 7.13 -11.58
CA LEU A 42 -9.96 6.81 -12.59
C LEU A 42 -9.91 5.31 -12.94
N ALA A 43 -10.81 4.50 -12.39
CA ALA A 43 -10.80 3.04 -12.55
C ALA A 43 -10.88 2.59 -14.02
N THR A 44 -11.47 3.40 -14.89
CA THR A 44 -11.60 3.14 -16.34
C THR A 44 -10.55 3.84 -17.20
N CYS A 45 -9.67 4.64 -16.60
CA CYS A 45 -8.62 5.34 -17.31
C CYS A 45 -7.45 4.39 -17.65
N TYR A 46 -6.79 4.66 -18.77
CA TYR A 46 -5.55 3.99 -19.10
C TYR A 46 -4.39 4.55 -18.25
N PRO A 47 -3.38 3.72 -17.91
CA PRO A 47 -2.24 4.16 -17.10
C PRO A 47 -1.55 5.42 -17.63
N LYS A 48 -1.44 5.56 -18.94
CA LYS A 48 -0.83 6.75 -19.61
C LYS A 48 -1.58 8.07 -19.37
N GLU A 49 -2.84 8.00 -18.93
CA GLU A 49 -3.70 9.16 -18.66
C GLU A 49 -3.58 9.64 -17.21
N LEU A 50 -2.89 8.88 -16.36
CA LEU A 50 -2.73 9.17 -14.94
C LEU A 50 -1.53 10.08 -14.69
N SER A 51 -1.67 11.02 -13.73
CA SER A 51 -0.53 11.74 -13.17
C SER A 51 0.40 10.78 -12.40
N GLY A 52 1.63 11.23 -12.10
CA GLY A 52 2.58 10.43 -11.32
C GLY A 52 2.03 10.06 -9.94
N GLY A 53 1.36 10.99 -9.26
CA GLY A 53 0.74 10.76 -7.96
C GLY A 53 -0.44 9.80 -8.03
N GLU A 54 -1.30 9.93 -9.03
CA GLU A 54 -2.41 9.01 -9.28
C GLU A 54 -1.91 7.60 -9.58
N MET A 55 -0.90 7.47 -10.44
CA MET A 55 -0.27 6.19 -10.77
C MET A 55 0.31 5.51 -9.50
N ARG A 56 0.96 6.28 -8.63
CA ARG A 56 1.51 5.76 -7.37
C ARG A 56 0.40 5.24 -6.45
N ARG A 57 -0.69 5.99 -6.31
CA ARG A 57 -1.84 5.57 -5.52
C ARG A 57 -2.51 4.30 -6.09
N VAL A 58 -2.66 4.22 -7.40
CA VAL A 58 -3.15 2.99 -8.07
C VAL A 58 -2.21 1.81 -7.83
N SER A 59 -0.90 2.02 -7.85
CA SER A 59 0.08 0.97 -7.57
C SER A 59 -0.02 0.44 -6.13
N ILE A 60 -0.32 1.29 -5.16
CA ILE A 60 -0.57 0.89 -3.77
C ILE A 60 -1.87 0.07 -3.69
N ALA A 61 -2.95 0.51 -4.35
CA ALA A 61 -4.19 -0.26 -4.43
C ALA A 61 -3.94 -1.67 -4.98
N ARG A 62 -3.15 -1.77 -6.06
CA ARG A 62 -2.77 -3.06 -6.65
C ARG A 62 -2.03 -3.96 -5.66
N ALA A 63 -1.08 -3.42 -4.92
CA ALA A 63 -0.34 -4.20 -3.92
C ALA A 63 -1.23 -4.74 -2.80
N LEU A 64 -2.33 -4.05 -2.48
CA LEU A 64 -3.26 -4.44 -1.42
C LEU A 64 -4.36 -5.41 -1.89
N MET A 65 -4.48 -5.67 -3.19
CA MET A 65 -5.55 -6.51 -3.74
C MET A 65 -5.61 -7.90 -3.11
N ASN A 66 -4.48 -8.54 -2.91
CA ASN A 66 -4.39 -9.91 -2.39
C ASN A 66 -4.35 -10.01 -0.86
N LYS A 67 -4.69 -8.93 -0.14
CA LYS A 67 -4.65 -8.89 1.33
C LYS A 67 -3.32 -9.41 1.89
N PRO A 68 -2.19 -8.82 1.53
CA PRO A 68 -0.88 -9.31 1.95
C PRO A 68 -0.74 -9.26 3.46
N LYS A 69 0.05 -10.16 4.03
CA LYS A 69 0.44 -10.11 5.44
C LYS A 69 1.57 -9.11 5.68
N LEU A 70 2.38 -8.87 4.66
CA LEU A 70 3.48 -7.91 4.66
C LEU A 70 3.39 -7.05 3.41
N LEU A 71 3.38 -5.74 3.57
CA LEU A 71 3.48 -4.75 2.52
C LEU A 71 4.85 -4.08 2.61
N ILE A 72 5.61 -4.12 1.53
CA ILE A 72 6.89 -3.40 1.41
C ILE A 72 6.68 -2.18 0.55
N ALA A 73 6.98 -1.00 1.08
CA ALA A 73 6.84 0.28 0.43
C ALA A 73 8.20 1.00 0.37
N ASP A 74 8.74 1.14 -0.84
CA ASP A 74 9.99 1.86 -1.09
C ASP A 74 9.67 3.26 -1.61
N GLU A 75 9.98 4.28 -0.81
CA GLU A 75 9.68 5.69 -1.08
C GLU A 75 8.22 5.92 -1.55
N PRO A 76 7.21 5.47 -0.79
CA PRO A 76 5.82 5.47 -1.26
C PRO A 76 5.25 6.86 -1.50
N THR A 77 5.86 7.89 -0.95
CA THR A 77 5.45 9.30 -1.06
C THR A 77 6.41 10.15 -1.89
N GLY A 78 7.44 9.55 -2.48
CA GLY A 78 8.39 10.27 -3.32
C GLY A 78 7.70 11.01 -4.47
N ASP A 79 8.06 12.27 -4.66
CA ASP A 79 7.52 13.18 -5.70
C ASP A 79 6.01 13.47 -5.61
N LEU A 80 5.37 13.15 -4.47
CA LEU A 80 3.98 13.54 -4.22
C LEU A 80 3.91 14.92 -3.58
N ASP A 81 2.82 15.65 -3.88
CA ASP A 81 2.46 16.84 -3.12
C ASP A 81 2.02 16.48 -1.68
N ALA A 82 1.91 17.48 -0.81
CA ALA A 82 1.59 17.28 0.59
C ALA A 82 0.22 16.60 0.81
N GLU A 83 -0.77 16.91 -0.02
CA GLU A 83 -2.10 16.30 0.06
C GLU A 83 -2.05 14.82 -0.31
N SER A 84 -1.44 14.48 -1.44
CA SER A 84 -1.28 13.10 -1.89
C SER A 84 -0.42 12.29 -0.91
N THR A 85 0.63 12.89 -0.34
CA THR A 85 1.44 12.28 0.71
C THR A 85 0.58 11.91 1.92
N ALA A 86 -0.24 12.83 2.42
CA ALA A 86 -1.11 12.58 3.55
C ALA A 86 -2.15 11.47 3.29
N ILE A 87 -2.68 11.38 2.07
CA ILE A 87 -3.62 10.32 1.65
C ILE A 87 -2.93 8.96 1.72
N VAL A 88 -1.75 8.84 1.12
CA VAL A 88 -0.97 7.59 1.09
C VAL A 88 -0.56 7.17 2.51
N MET A 89 -0.05 8.09 3.32
CA MET A 89 0.39 7.76 4.68
C MET A 89 -0.77 7.33 5.59
N ARG A 90 -1.93 7.98 5.49
CA ARG A 90 -3.12 7.55 6.23
C ARG A 90 -3.59 6.17 5.82
N LEU A 91 -3.56 5.85 4.53
CA LEU A 91 -3.91 4.50 4.07
C LEU A 91 -2.92 3.46 4.59
N LEU A 92 -1.61 3.70 4.49
CA LEU A 92 -0.60 2.78 5.01
C LEU A 92 -0.75 2.57 6.52
N ARG A 93 -1.08 3.61 7.28
CA ARG A 93 -1.40 3.50 8.71
C ARG A 93 -2.64 2.64 8.94
N GLN A 94 -3.72 2.88 8.23
CA GLN A 94 -4.95 2.08 8.33
C GLN A 94 -4.70 0.60 7.99
N VAL A 95 -3.94 0.33 6.95
CA VAL A 95 -3.55 -1.04 6.56
C VAL A 95 -2.77 -1.74 7.68
N ALA A 96 -1.88 -1.02 8.38
CA ALA A 96 -1.16 -1.55 9.52
C ALA A 96 -2.09 -1.80 10.73
N ASP A 97 -3.00 -0.88 11.01
CA ASP A 97 -3.99 -1.02 12.10
C ASP A 97 -4.94 -2.20 11.84
N ASP A 98 -5.21 -2.51 10.57
CA ASP A 98 -6.02 -3.67 10.15
C ASP A 98 -5.26 -5.01 10.19
N GLY A 99 -4.00 -5.01 10.61
CA GLY A 99 -3.20 -6.21 10.87
C GLY A 99 -2.20 -6.61 9.77
N THR A 100 -2.02 -5.80 8.74
CA THR A 100 -0.95 -6.00 7.76
C THR A 100 0.34 -5.38 8.28
N SER A 101 1.45 -6.13 8.31
CA SER A 101 2.76 -5.55 8.62
C SER A 101 3.20 -4.65 7.47
N VAL A 102 3.61 -3.42 7.77
CA VAL A 102 4.09 -2.47 6.74
C VAL A 102 5.56 -2.16 6.99
N LEU A 103 6.38 -2.52 6.03
CA LEU A 103 7.79 -2.17 5.97
C LEU A 103 7.98 -1.02 4.98
N MET A 104 8.30 0.16 5.48
CA MET A 104 8.49 1.35 4.64
C MET A 104 9.93 1.82 4.68
N VAL A 105 10.48 2.14 3.51
CA VAL A 105 11.75 2.83 3.37
C VAL A 105 11.48 4.23 2.86
N THR A 106 11.95 5.25 3.57
CA THR A 106 11.79 6.64 3.17
C THR A 106 12.85 7.54 3.81
N HIS A 107 13.13 8.65 3.19
CA HIS A 107 13.95 9.74 3.75
C HIS A 107 13.09 10.93 4.19
N ASP A 108 11.76 10.83 4.08
CA ASP A 108 10.82 11.87 4.48
C ASP A 108 10.60 11.86 6.01
N PRO A 109 11.01 12.92 6.73
CA PRO A 109 10.84 12.98 8.18
C PRO A 109 9.36 13.04 8.61
N ASP A 110 8.46 13.54 7.76
CA ASP A 110 7.03 13.64 8.07
C ASP A 110 6.38 12.25 8.16
N ALA A 111 6.99 11.23 7.57
CA ALA A 111 6.55 9.85 7.70
C ALA A 111 6.62 9.32 9.14
N LEU A 112 7.48 9.89 10.01
CA LEU A 112 7.65 9.45 11.39
C LEU A 112 6.37 9.55 12.23
N ALA A 113 5.47 10.46 11.89
CA ALA A 113 4.19 10.63 12.59
C ALA A 113 3.23 9.45 12.39
N TYR A 114 3.48 8.58 11.42
CA TYR A 114 2.59 7.49 11.02
C TYR A 114 3.10 6.10 11.37
N VAL A 115 4.32 5.97 11.93
CA VAL A 115 4.97 4.68 12.15
C VAL A 115 5.11 4.35 13.63
N ASP A 116 5.11 3.05 13.95
CA ASP A 116 5.27 2.57 15.33
C ASP A 116 6.74 2.47 15.73
N HIS A 117 7.59 2.11 14.77
CA HIS A 117 9.03 1.91 14.99
C HIS A 117 9.84 2.52 13.87
N THR A 118 10.97 3.13 14.22
CA THR A 118 11.90 3.72 13.27
C THR A 118 13.28 3.11 13.43
N TYR A 119 13.91 2.84 12.31
CA TYR A 119 15.29 2.39 12.24
C TYR A 119 16.05 3.26 11.24
N ARG A 120 17.32 3.49 11.54
CA ARG A 120 18.24 4.17 10.62
C ARG A 120 19.17 3.14 9.98
N MET A 121 19.27 3.22 8.67
CA MET A 121 20.27 2.47 7.89
C MET A 121 21.46 3.38 7.59
N ASP A 122 22.64 3.00 8.04
CA ASP A 122 23.89 3.69 7.70
C ASP A 122 24.95 2.66 7.31
N ARG A 123 25.47 2.78 6.09
CA ARG A 123 26.52 1.90 5.53
C ARG A 123 26.27 0.41 5.76
N GLY A 124 25.03 -0.02 5.55
CA GLY A 124 24.62 -1.43 5.70
C GLY A 124 24.35 -1.87 7.15
N VAL A 125 24.43 -0.96 8.11
CA VAL A 125 24.11 -1.23 9.53
C VAL A 125 22.76 -0.63 9.87
N LEU A 126 21.87 -1.45 10.41
CA LEU A 126 20.55 -1.04 10.85
C LEU A 126 20.55 -0.81 12.37
N THR A 127 20.18 0.38 12.81
CA THR A 127 20.09 0.74 14.23
C THR A 127 18.69 1.27 14.54
N ARG A 128 18.16 0.94 15.71
CA ARG A 128 16.90 1.52 16.17
C ARG A 128 17.10 3.00 16.47
N ALA A 129 16.22 3.81 15.90
CA ALA A 129 16.23 5.25 16.15
C ALA A 129 15.35 5.60 17.34
#